data_8bb9c54e4380a464e14c22108c427187
#
_entry.id   8bb9c54e4380a464e14c22108c427187
#
_cell.length_a   1.000
_cell.length_b   1.000
_cell.length_c   1.000
_cell.angle_alpha   90.00
_cell.angle_beta   90.00
_cell.angle_gamma   90.00
#
_symmetry.space_group_name_H-M   'P 1'
#
loop_
_entity.id
_entity.type
_entity.pdbx_description
1 polymer ?
#
loop_
_entity_poly.entity_id
_entity_poly.type
_entity_poly.pdbx_seq_one_letter_code
_entity_poly.pdbx_strand_id
1 'polypeptide(L)'
;VYRAWTSKMIIAKLKKRDGIIIHTVKEAMEQMLLDGITDVIVQPTHVINGIENDQMKADALSFRDRFSSIVFGNPLLTTEEDNQAVVQAVAGEFQDMDQETALVLMGHGTEHYANSVYAALDYRFKDMGHKNIFLGTVEAYPALDSLLRAADSFQPKKIVLAPFMIVAGDHAQN
;
A
#
# COMPACT_ATOMS: atom_id res chain seq x y z
N VAL A 1 -1.75 21.99 -3.97
CA VAL A 1 -1.78 20.62 -3.44
C VAL A 1 -1.13 20.61 -2.06
N TYR A 2 -1.82 20.07 -1.06
CA TYR A 2 -1.31 19.89 0.30
C TYR A 2 -0.88 18.43 0.47
N ARG A 3 0.23 18.22 1.18
CA ARG A 3 0.74 16.89 1.48
C ARG A 3 0.63 16.63 2.98
N ALA A 4 0.12 15.46 3.34
CA ALA A 4 0.02 15.01 4.72
C ALA A 4 0.44 13.54 4.83
N TRP A 5 0.99 13.17 5.98
CA TRP A 5 1.38 11.79 6.25
C TRP A 5 0.61 11.26 7.46
N THR A 6 0.34 9.97 7.45
CA THR A 6 -0.36 9.28 8.55
C THR A 6 0.60 8.81 9.62
N SER A 7 1.81 8.40 9.28
CA SER A 7 2.79 7.89 10.22
C SER A 7 3.49 9.01 11.02
N LYS A 8 3.02 9.25 12.24
CA LYS A 8 3.62 10.22 13.17
C LYS A 8 5.08 9.90 13.50
N MET A 9 5.42 8.61 13.54
CA MET A 9 6.79 8.15 13.80
C MET A 9 7.74 8.56 12.66
N ILE A 10 7.32 8.39 11.41
CA ILE A 10 8.12 8.78 10.25
C ILE A 10 8.23 10.31 10.15
N ILE A 11 7.15 11.04 10.41
CA ILE A 11 7.16 12.51 10.50
C ILE A 11 8.23 12.98 11.50
N ALA A 12 8.23 12.42 12.72
CA ALA A 12 9.20 12.76 13.75
C ALA A 12 10.64 12.38 13.34
N LYS A 13 10.84 11.20 12.73
CA LYS A 13 12.14 10.73 12.23
C LYS A 13 12.72 11.71 11.18
N LEU A 14 11.93 12.11 10.18
CA LEU A 14 12.36 13.04 9.13
C LEU A 14 12.63 14.44 9.66
N LYS A 15 11.80 14.93 10.57
CA LYS A 15 12.03 16.22 11.23
C LYS A 15 13.36 16.23 11.99
N LYS A 16 13.64 15.14 12.74
CA LYS A 16 14.88 15.03 13.54
C LYS A 16 16.11 14.83 12.67
N ARG A 17 16.04 13.99 11.62
CA ARG A 17 17.18 13.62 10.77
C ARG A 17 17.51 14.71 9.75
N ASP A 18 16.49 15.24 9.07
CA ASP A 18 16.64 16.04 7.85
C ASP A 18 16.10 17.47 8.02
N GLY A 19 15.48 17.81 9.15
CA GLY A 19 14.81 19.11 9.37
C GLY A 19 13.55 19.30 8.51
N ILE A 20 13.05 18.23 7.87
CA ILE A 20 11.89 18.28 6.99
C ILE A 20 10.61 18.36 7.85
N ILE A 21 9.80 19.39 7.60
CA ILE A 21 8.49 19.54 8.23
C ILE A 21 7.44 18.94 7.29
N ILE A 22 6.72 17.94 7.80
CA ILE A 22 5.62 17.30 7.10
C ILE A 22 4.40 17.38 8.00
N HIS A 23 3.28 17.81 7.44
CA HIS A 23 2.02 17.91 8.15
C HIS A 23 1.40 16.53 8.40
N THR A 24 0.80 16.36 9.55
CA THR A 24 -0.23 15.33 9.77
C THR A 24 -1.48 15.70 8.98
N VAL A 25 -2.44 14.78 8.86
CA VAL A 25 -3.72 15.06 8.18
C VAL A 25 -4.43 16.25 8.82
N LYS A 26 -4.48 16.31 10.16
CA LYS A 26 -5.13 17.42 10.89
C LYS A 26 -4.45 18.77 10.63
N GLU A 27 -3.13 18.81 10.71
CA GLU A 27 -2.36 20.05 10.44
C GLU A 27 -2.56 20.53 8.99
N ALA A 28 -2.64 19.61 8.02
CA ALA A 28 -2.94 19.97 6.63
C ALA A 28 -4.36 20.51 6.47
N MET A 29 -5.35 19.92 7.16
CA MET A 29 -6.73 20.42 7.16
C MET A 29 -6.82 21.82 7.81
N GLU A 30 -6.12 22.04 8.92
CA GLU A 30 -6.03 23.37 9.56
C GLU A 30 -5.40 24.41 8.62
N GLN A 31 -4.32 24.04 7.94
CA GLN A 31 -3.67 24.93 6.99
C GLN A 31 -4.59 25.30 5.81
N MET A 32 -5.34 24.34 5.27
CA MET A 32 -6.33 24.60 4.21
C MET A 32 -7.39 25.60 4.65
N LEU A 33 -7.85 25.53 5.91
CA LEU A 33 -8.80 26.51 6.46
C LEU A 33 -8.19 27.90 6.55
N LEU A 34 -6.94 28.01 7.01
CA LEU A 34 -6.21 29.29 7.07
C LEU A 34 -6.03 29.91 5.67
N ASP A 35 -5.84 29.05 4.66
CA ASP A 35 -5.70 29.47 3.27
C ASP A 35 -7.06 29.76 2.58
N GLY A 36 -8.18 29.65 3.30
CA GLY A 36 -9.52 29.94 2.78
C GLY A 36 -10.10 28.89 1.85
N ILE A 37 -9.58 27.65 1.89
CA ILE A 37 -10.13 26.53 1.10
C ILE A 37 -11.47 26.10 1.69
N THR A 38 -12.46 25.91 0.83
CA THR A 38 -13.83 25.53 1.21
C THR A 38 -14.17 24.08 0.84
N ASP A 39 -13.54 23.54 -0.21
CA ASP A 39 -13.82 22.21 -0.74
C ASP A 39 -12.54 21.42 -0.84
N VAL A 40 -12.56 20.20 -0.29
CA VAL A 40 -11.36 19.36 -0.15
C VAL A 40 -11.58 18.01 -0.81
N ILE A 41 -10.61 17.60 -1.63
CA ILE A 41 -10.48 16.23 -2.13
C ILE A 41 -9.28 15.61 -1.43
N VAL A 42 -9.51 14.54 -0.70
CA VAL A 42 -8.46 13.75 -0.02
C VAL A 42 -8.17 12.51 -0.84
N GLN A 43 -7.00 12.44 -1.48
CA GLN A 43 -6.56 11.26 -2.22
C GLN A 43 -5.55 10.47 -1.38
N PRO A 44 -5.91 9.28 -0.87
CA PRO A 44 -4.96 8.41 -0.20
C PRO A 44 -3.96 7.81 -1.21
N THR A 45 -2.72 7.68 -0.77
CA THR A 45 -1.68 6.92 -1.49
C THR A 45 -1.42 5.57 -0.83
N HIS A 46 -2.34 5.11 0.01
CA HIS A 46 -2.29 3.78 0.63
C HIS A 46 -2.52 2.68 -0.42
N VAL A 47 -1.89 1.52 -0.20
CA VAL A 47 -2.11 0.34 -1.06
C VAL A 47 -3.49 -0.26 -0.80
N ILE A 48 -3.92 -0.32 0.45
CA ILE A 48 -5.16 -0.97 0.89
C ILE A 48 -6.02 -0.04 1.76
N ASN A 49 -7.29 -0.38 1.90
CA ASN A 49 -8.21 0.24 2.87
C ASN A 49 -7.95 -0.28 4.29
N GLY A 50 -6.74 -0.07 4.81
CA GLY A 50 -6.32 -0.53 6.12
C GLY A 50 -6.48 0.51 7.22
N ILE A 51 -5.92 0.19 8.42
CA ILE A 51 -5.99 1.03 9.62
C ILE A 51 -5.55 2.47 9.36
N GLU A 52 -4.46 2.67 8.61
CA GLU A 52 -3.96 4.02 8.32
C GLU A 52 -4.91 4.82 7.43
N ASN A 53 -5.60 4.16 6.49
CA ASN A 53 -6.61 4.81 5.66
C ASN A 53 -7.84 5.20 6.48
N ASP A 54 -8.28 4.35 7.39
CA ASP A 54 -9.39 4.65 8.29
C ASP A 54 -9.04 5.80 9.23
N GLN A 55 -7.84 5.82 9.80
CA GLN A 55 -7.36 6.92 10.64
C GLN A 55 -7.28 8.24 9.85
N MET A 56 -6.78 8.21 8.62
CA MET A 56 -6.73 9.38 7.73
C MET A 56 -8.13 9.94 7.49
N LYS A 57 -9.09 9.07 7.18
CA LYS A 57 -10.50 9.47 6.98
C LYS A 57 -11.09 10.07 8.25
N ALA A 58 -10.87 9.43 9.40
CA ALA A 58 -11.35 9.92 10.69
C ALA A 58 -10.77 11.31 11.03
N ASP A 59 -9.46 11.48 10.82
CA ASP A 59 -8.79 12.75 11.05
C ASP A 59 -9.33 13.86 10.13
N ALA A 60 -9.51 13.60 8.83
CA ALA A 60 -10.08 14.56 7.90
C ALA A 60 -11.55 14.89 8.22
N LEU A 61 -12.36 13.87 8.53
CA LEU A 61 -13.79 14.04 8.86
C LEU A 61 -14.02 14.78 10.18
N SER A 62 -13.04 14.85 11.07
CA SER A 62 -13.15 15.70 12.27
C SER A 62 -13.28 17.20 11.95
N PHE A 63 -13.03 17.59 10.71
CA PHE A 63 -13.19 18.96 10.20
C PHE A 63 -14.44 19.15 9.33
N ARG A 64 -15.33 18.14 9.24
CA ARG A 64 -16.46 18.13 8.31
C ARG A 64 -17.31 19.40 8.34
N ASP A 65 -17.58 19.93 9.53
CA ASP A 65 -18.44 21.11 9.72
C ASP A 65 -17.75 22.44 9.39
N ARG A 66 -16.46 22.39 9.06
CA ARG A 66 -15.62 23.55 8.76
C ARG A 66 -15.35 23.73 7.27
N PHE A 67 -15.70 22.76 6.43
CA PHE A 67 -15.59 22.79 4.97
C PHE A 67 -16.97 22.65 4.32
N SER A 68 -17.13 23.20 3.14
CA SER A 68 -18.35 23.00 2.33
C SER A 68 -18.46 21.56 1.87
N SER A 69 -17.34 20.95 1.48
CA SER A 69 -17.28 19.53 1.13
C SER A 69 -15.93 18.91 1.46
N ILE A 70 -15.95 17.61 1.85
CA ILE A 70 -14.79 16.74 1.95
C ILE A 70 -15.11 15.46 1.20
N VAL A 71 -14.38 15.19 0.12
CA VAL A 71 -14.54 14.01 -0.73
C VAL A 71 -13.28 13.17 -0.65
N PHE A 72 -13.43 11.85 -0.63
CA PHE A 72 -12.31 10.91 -0.56
C PHE A 72 -12.18 10.13 -1.86
N GLY A 73 -10.95 10.05 -2.36
CA GLY A 73 -10.56 9.03 -3.33
C GLY A 73 -10.32 7.68 -2.64
N ASN A 74 -10.05 6.67 -3.43
CA ASN A 74 -9.81 5.32 -2.96
C ASN A 74 -8.31 5.01 -2.87
N PRO A 75 -7.88 4.12 -1.95
CA PRO A 75 -6.60 3.44 -2.02
C PRO A 75 -6.45 2.61 -3.30
N LEU A 76 -5.22 2.19 -3.60
CA LEU A 76 -4.88 1.48 -4.82
C LEU A 76 -5.69 0.19 -5.04
N LEU A 77 -5.84 -0.63 -4.00
CA LEU A 77 -6.54 -1.91 -4.05
C LEU A 77 -7.93 -1.77 -3.40
N THR A 78 -8.89 -1.23 -4.12
CA THR A 78 -10.24 -1.01 -3.59
C THR A 78 -11.30 -1.77 -4.39
N THR A 79 -11.21 -1.74 -5.70
CA THR A 79 -12.20 -2.40 -6.59
C THR A 79 -11.59 -3.64 -7.26
N GLU A 80 -12.45 -4.43 -7.88
CA GLU A 80 -12.04 -5.60 -8.65
C GLU A 80 -11.23 -5.20 -9.89
N GLU A 81 -11.61 -4.09 -10.52
CA GLU A 81 -10.92 -3.49 -11.65
C GLU A 81 -9.52 -3.02 -11.25
N ASP A 82 -9.36 -2.40 -10.07
CA ASP A 82 -8.08 -1.99 -9.53
C ASP A 82 -7.17 -3.21 -9.31
N ASN A 83 -7.72 -4.27 -8.70
CA ASN A 83 -6.99 -5.50 -8.45
C ASN A 83 -6.50 -6.15 -9.74
N GLN A 84 -7.33 -6.19 -10.77
CA GLN A 84 -6.96 -6.71 -12.08
C GLN A 84 -5.88 -5.84 -12.74
N ALA A 85 -6.04 -4.52 -12.70
CA ALA A 85 -5.08 -3.58 -13.27
C ALA A 85 -3.70 -3.70 -12.62
N VAL A 86 -3.66 -3.85 -11.28
CA VAL A 86 -2.41 -4.03 -10.53
C VAL A 86 -1.73 -5.36 -10.89
N VAL A 87 -2.47 -6.46 -11.00
CA VAL A 87 -1.92 -7.75 -11.43
C VAL A 87 -1.32 -7.65 -12.84
N GLN A 88 -2.03 -7.00 -13.77
CA GLN A 88 -1.54 -6.80 -15.14
C GLN A 88 -0.27 -5.92 -15.18
N ALA A 89 -0.26 -4.83 -14.39
CA ALA A 89 0.90 -3.94 -14.32
C ALA A 89 2.14 -4.66 -13.77
N VAL A 90 1.99 -5.41 -12.69
CA VAL A 90 3.10 -6.20 -12.11
C VAL A 90 3.56 -7.28 -13.08
N ALA A 91 2.64 -8.05 -13.67
CA ALA A 91 3.00 -9.08 -14.63
C ALA A 91 3.70 -8.50 -15.87
N GLY A 92 3.28 -7.30 -16.31
CA GLY A 92 3.94 -6.58 -17.41
C GLY A 92 5.34 -6.12 -17.07
N GLU A 93 5.60 -5.65 -15.85
CA GLU A 93 6.93 -5.23 -15.40
C GLU A 93 7.93 -6.40 -15.36
N PHE A 94 7.46 -7.60 -15.04
CA PHE A 94 8.30 -8.80 -14.94
C PHE A 94 8.11 -9.76 -16.14
N GLN A 95 7.56 -9.31 -17.28
CA GLN A 95 7.27 -10.15 -18.42
C GLN A 95 8.50 -10.84 -19.04
N ASP A 96 9.68 -10.22 -18.95
CA ASP A 96 10.94 -10.74 -19.46
C ASP A 96 11.65 -11.69 -18.47
N MET A 97 11.04 -11.95 -17.33
CA MET A 97 11.59 -12.86 -16.33
C MET A 97 11.46 -14.32 -16.80
N ASP A 98 12.54 -15.10 -16.65
CA ASP A 98 12.55 -16.51 -16.95
C ASP A 98 11.41 -17.27 -16.24
N GLN A 99 10.74 -18.15 -16.97
CA GLN A 99 9.65 -18.98 -16.48
C GLN A 99 10.05 -19.92 -15.31
N GLU A 100 11.35 -20.25 -15.20
CA GLU A 100 11.90 -21.04 -14.10
C GLU A 100 12.30 -20.18 -12.86
N THR A 101 12.06 -18.87 -12.94
CA THR A 101 12.26 -17.93 -11.81
C THR A 101 10.94 -17.69 -11.08
N ALA A 102 10.93 -17.88 -9.77
CA ALA A 102 9.83 -17.46 -8.91
C ALA A 102 9.99 -16.01 -8.47
N LEU A 103 8.97 -15.17 -8.70
CA LEU A 103 8.88 -13.83 -8.15
C LEU A 103 8.08 -13.88 -6.85
N VAL A 104 8.71 -13.49 -5.75
CA VAL A 104 8.07 -13.38 -4.44
C VAL A 104 7.90 -11.91 -4.09
N LEU A 105 6.66 -11.45 -4.06
CA LEU A 105 6.28 -10.09 -3.76
C LEU A 105 5.87 -9.96 -2.29
N MET A 106 6.42 -8.98 -1.60
CA MET A 106 6.18 -8.75 -0.17
C MET A 106 5.47 -7.42 0.06
N GLY A 107 4.17 -7.49 0.39
CA GLY A 107 3.41 -6.37 0.94
C GLY A 107 3.74 -6.16 2.42
N HIS A 108 3.35 -5.00 2.96
CA HIS A 108 3.55 -4.72 4.39
C HIS A 108 2.75 -5.69 5.28
N GLY A 109 1.48 -5.85 4.98
CA GLY A 109 0.54 -6.58 5.82
C GLY A 109 -0.06 -5.70 6.92
N THR A 110 -1.15 -6.18 7.52
CA THR A 110 -1.86 -5.49 8.60
C THR A 110 -2.77 -6.47 9.34
N GLU A 111 -3.08 -6.21 10.59
CA GLU A 111 -4.12 -6.93 11.34
C GLU A 111 -5.55 -6.59 10.88
N HIS A 112 -5.71 -5.56 10.07
CA HIS A 112 -7.00 -5.16 9.53
C HIS A 112 -7.54 -6.21 8.53
N TYR A 113 -8.88 -6.39 8.49
CA TYR A 113 -9.53 -7.37 7.60
C TYR A 113 -9.22 -7.15 6.10
N ALA A 114 -8.90 -5.92 5.69
CA ALA A 114 -8.47 -5.61 4.33
C ALA A 114 -7.16 -6.34 3.91
N ASN A 115 -6.43 -6.91 4.86
CA ASN A 115 -5.25 -7.73 4.58
C ASN A 115 -5.56 -8.92 3.66
N SER A 116 -6.79 -9.40 3.65
CA SER A 116 -7.24 -10.51 2.80
C SER A 116 -7.03 -10.26 1.30
N VAL A 117 -6.90 -9.00 0.86
CA VAL A 117 -6.64 -8.65 -0.54
C VAL A 117 -5.33 -9.23 -1.05
N TYR A 118 -4.30 -9.37 -0.20
CA TYR A 118 -3.02 -9.95 -0.61
C TYR A 118 -3.17 -11.41 -1.03
N ALA A 119 -3.91 -12.21 -0.27
CA ALA A 119 -4.22 -13.59 -0.63
C ALA A 119 -5.10 -13.67 -1.90
N ALA A 120 -6.05 -12.75 -2.05
CA ALA A 120 -6.89 -12.67 -3.24
C ALA A 120 -6.07 -12.32 -4.49
N LEU A 121 -5.12 -11.39 -4.39
CA LEU A 121 -4.22 -11.06 -5.49
C LEU A 121 -3.26 -12.21 -5.82
N ASP A 122 -2.74 -12.91 -4.80
CA ASP A 122 -1.90 -14.10 -5.02
C ASP A 122 -2.65 -15.16 -5.84
N TYR A 123 -3.91 -15.42 -5.49
CA TYR A 123 -4.77 -16.32 -6.29
C TYR A 123 -4.97 -15.79 -7.70
N ARG A 124 -5.22 -14.48 -7.86
CA ARG A 124 -5.46 -13.85 -9.17
C ARG A 124 -4.27 -13.95 -10.11
N PHE A 125 -3.04 -13.81 -9.61
CA PHE A 125 -1.84 -14.05 -10.42
C PHE A 125 -1.87 -15.45 -11.05
N LYS A 126 -2.21 -16.49 -10.27
CA LYS A 126 -2.30 -17.88 -10.75
C LYS A 126 -3.44 -18.07 -11.75
N ASP A 127 -4.62 -17.50 -11.47
CA ASP A 127 -5.80 -17.56 -12.34
C ASP A 127 -5.53 -16.92 -13.70
N MET A 128 -4.78 -15.82 -13.72
CA MET A 128 -4.35 -15.14 -14.96
C MET A 128 -3.14 -15.79 -15.65
N GLY A 129 -2.67 -16.94 -15.16
CA GLY A 129 -1.60 -17.73 -15.80
C GLY A 129 -0.19 -17.47 -15.26
N HIS A 130 0.00 -16.51 -14.34
CA HIS A 130 1.30 -16.17 -13.76
C HIS A 130 1.61 -17.07 -12.54
N LYS A 131 1.86 -18.36 -12.82
CA LYS A 131 2.05 -19.39 -11.77
C LYS A 131 3.32 -19.21 -10.95
N ASN A 132 4.30 -18.48 -11.48
CA ASN A 132 5.59 -18.20 -10.86
C ASN A 132 5.63 -16.90 -10.05
N ILE A 133 4.51 -16.16 -9.91
CA ILE A 133 4.40 -14.96 -9.07
C ILE A 133 3.68 -15.31 -7.78
N PHE A 134 4.27 -15.02 -6.63
CA PHE A 134 3.77 -15.27 -5.29
C PHE A 134 3.68 -13.96 -4.52
N LEU A 135 2.56 -13.70 -3.87
CA LEU A 135 2.34 -12.46 -3.12
C LEU A 135 1.92 -12.75 -1.67
N GLY A 136 2.64 -12.17 -0.75
CA GLY A 136 2.31 -12.20 0.67
C GLY A 136 2.72 -10.94 1.41
N THR A 137 2.90 -11.05 2.72
CA THR A 137 3.09 -9.91 3.60
C THR A 137 4.20 -10.16 4.62
N VAL A 138 4.80 -9.05 5.11
CA VAL A 138 5.83 -9.09 6.15
C VAL A 138 5.20 -9.32 7.53
N GLU A 139 4.12 -8.61 7.86
CA GLU A 139 3.55 -8.55 9.21
C GLU A 139 2.28 -9.37 9.39
N ALA A 140 1.74 -10.00 8.31
CA ALA A 140 0.47 -10.72 8.39
C ALA A 140 0.47 -11.98 7.51
N TYR A 141 -0.71 -12.53 7.21
CA TYR A 141 -0.89 -13.69 6.34
C TYR A 141 -1.35 -13.25 4.93
N PRO A 142 -0.83 -13.86 3.83
CA PRO A 142 0.20 -14.91 3.76
C PRO A 142 1.58 -14.40 4.18
N ALA A 143 2.21 -15.10 5.13
CA ALA A 143 3.55 -14.78 5.62
C ALA A 143 4.65 -15.37 4.71
N LEU A 144 5.87 -14.88 4.84
CA LEU A 144 7.02 -15.31 4.04
C LEU A 144 7.18 -16.82 4.00
N ASP A 145 7.09 -17.50 5.15
CA ASP A 145 7.20 -18.97 5.21
C ASP A 145 6.16 -19.69 4.37
N SER A 146 4.95 -19.16 4.29
CA SER A 146 3.87 -19.70 3.44
C SER A 146 4.19 -19.54 1.96
N LEU A 147 4.76 -18.36 1.59
CA LEU A 147 5.18 -18.09 0.22
C LEU A 147 6.36 -18.96 -0.20
N LEU A 148 7.36 -19.13 0.67
CA LEU A 148 8.51 -19.99 0.38
C LEU A 148 8.07 -21.44 0.15
N ARG A 149 7.17 -21.99 0.98
CA ARG A 149 6.61 -23.32 0.74
C ARG A 149 5.86 -23.43 -0.59
N ALA A 150 5.09 -22.40 -0.95
CA ALA A 150 4.38 -22.36 -2.23
C ALA A 150 5.36 -22.24 -3.42
N ALA A 151 6.38 -21.41 -3.29
CA ALA A 151 7.43 -21.26 -4.29
C ALA A 151 8.26 -22.54 -4.46
N ASP A 152 8.61 -23.23 -3.36
CA ASP A 152 9.30 -24.53 -3.40
C ASP A 152 8.50 -25.57 -4.17
N SER A 153 7.16 -25.57 -4.04
CA SER A 153 6.29 -26.48 -4.80
C SER A 153 6.32 -26.21 -6.30
N PHE A 154 6.65 -24.99 -6.70
CA PHE A 154 6.87 -24.60 -8.10
C PHE A 154 8.23 -25.09 -8.64
N GLN A 155 9.17 -25.45 -7.76
CA GLN A 155 10.54 -25.91 -8.08
C GLN A 155 11.35 -24.92 -8.95
N PRO A 156 11.45 -23.65 -8.56
CA PRO A 156 12.15 -22.65 -9.35
C PRO A 156 13.67 -22.89 -9.32
N LYS A 157 14.34 -22.52 -10.41
CA LYS A 157 15.83 -22.44 -10.42
C LYS A 157 16.34 -21.20 -9.71
N LYS A 158 15.52 -20.15 -9.62
CA LYS A 158 15.86 -18.86 -9.01
C LYS A 158 14.65 -18.27 -8.31
N ILE A 159 14.88 -17.62 -7.19
CA ILE A 159 13.87 -16.81 -6.50
C ILE A 159 14.30 -15.35 -6.55
N VAL A 160 13.40 -14.48 -6.95
CA VAL A 160 13.54 -13.02 -6.89
C VAL A 160 12.56 -12.51 -5.84
N LEU A 161 13.08 -11.81 -4.85
CA LEU A 161 12.27 -11.14 -3.83
C LEU A 161 12.15 -9.66 -4.17
N ALA A 162 10.93 -9.13 -4.19
CA ALA A 162 10.68 -7.73 -4.46
C ALA A 162 9.62 -7.15 -3.50
N PRO A 163 9.73 -5.89 -3.09
CA PRO A 163 8.72 -5.24 -2.27
C PRO A 163 7.45 -4.96 -3.11
N PHE A 164 6.29 -5.21 -2.52
CA PHE A 164 4.99 -4.79 -3.02
C PHE A 164 4.46 -3.66 -2.13
N MET A 165 5.17 -2.53 -2.19
CA MET A 165 4.95 -1.35 -1.35
C MET A 165 5.25 -0.09 -2.16
N ILE A 166 4.49 0.99 -1.93
CA ILE A 166 4.75 2.29 -2.58
C ILE A 166 6.07 2.89 -2.08
N VAL A 167 6.38 2.67 -0.80
CA VAL A 167 7.65 3.09 -0.18
C VAL A 167 8.25 1.88 0.51
N ALA A 168 9.42 1.46 0.03
CA ALA A 168 10.24 0.46 0.70
C ALA A 168 10.91 1.09 1.93
N GLY A 169 10.28 0.94 3.09
CA GLY A 169 10.80 1.41 4.39
C GLY A 169 11.84 0.46 4.99
N ASP A 170 12.06 0.59 6.30
CA ASP A 170 13.05 -0.21 7.05
C ASP A 170 12.84 -1.74 6.89
N HIS A 171 11.59 -2.20 6.69
CA HIS A 171 11.27 -3.62 6.45
C HIS A 171 11.72 -4.18 5.09
N ALA A 172 12.04 -3.33 4.13
CA ALA A 172 12.54 -3.78 2.82
C ALA A 172 14.07 -3.70 2.71
N GLN A 173 14.76 -3.20 3.74
CA GLN A 173 16.20 -3.03 3.76
C GLN A 173 16.91 -4.01 4.72
N ASN A 174 16.16 -4.72 5.54
CA ASN A 174 16.61 -5.75 6.48
C ASN A 174 16.00 -7.11 6.13
#